data_e03ea7cf020387184f45b22b101f9f52
#
_entry.id   e03ea7cf020387184f45b22b101f9f52
#
_cell.length_a   1.000
_cell.length_b   1.000
_cell.length_c   1.000
_cell.angle_alpha   90.00
_cell.angle_beta   90.00
_cell.angle_gamma   90.00
#
_symmetry.space_group_name_H-M   'P 1'
#
loop_
_entity.id
_entity.type
_entity.pdbx_description
1 polymer ?
#
loop_
_entity_poly.entity_id
_entity_poly.type
_entity_poly.pdbx_seq_one_letter_code
_entity_poly.pdbx_strand_id
1 'polypeptide(L)'
;MRSNTGSGFESSPIRRIHDWCIGTFLRFDYEGPTTGRGMADRESRPRPRPQRPLGTRPEGPRDRWDPPVRHEQGWAIPAKLGQRLYEKSKLGQRLDDGRVVLSPEEVLFCHWNRHLSLPSEHWLEESLAQQPDLLQRAVILDVARSGGEVLVLNSADSVASDGWGLRWSRHDKPPAPPVANADWASSGLQVDWPRLLNQVMNDDDQGLLTERYIIDEELDVTMYHVHPVNFSGALTPWQDLTDEVRSDLEQAWTAQVPCGEGVRLPLIGQAWPWPQVGTTHASGRQLNAEETAIFAHVVDGASLTEVAEKAHSLMSLGIMLRPGFKYGCRWRAYDDDVDVTHAPWLVQTEDRRPVSWEEVCLAVRLAEGVNKIWVTEVDGQWLAVRRALPGRPAQPRHVGRSASPTGQA
;
A
#
# COMPACT_ATOMS: atom_id res chain seq x y z
N MET A 1 45.02 47.04 9.59
CA MET A 1 44.23 46.47 8.48
C MET A 1 44.44 44.97 8.52
N ARG A 2 43.51 44.26 9.08
CA ARG A 2 43.61 42.78 9.22
C ARG A 2 42.42 42.19 8.47
N SER A 3 42.68 41.45 7.42
CA SER A 3 41.72 40.64 6.68
C SER A 3 41.47 39.30 7.41
N ASN A 4 40.23 39.09 7.79
CA ASN A 4 39.80 37.86 8.44
C ASN A 4 39.10 37.02 7.36
N THR A 5 39.75 35.94 6.92
CA THR A 5 39.15 34.93 6.03
C THR A 5 38.60 33.82 6.88
N GLY A 6 37.29 33.86 7.15
CA GLY A 6 36.56 32.72 7.75
C GLY A 6 36.17 31.71 6.67
N SER A 7 36.77 30.53 6.74
CA SER A 7 36.34 29.37 5.95
C SER A 7 35.03 28.82 6.51
N GLY A 8 33.90 29.13 5.90
CA GLY A 8 32.63 28.49 6.16
C GLY A 8 32.66 27.08 5.55
N PHE A 9 32.60 26.06 6.38
CA PHE A 9 32.29 24.70 5.96
C PHE A 9 30.81 24.66 5.58
N GLU A 10 30.51 24.75 4.30
CA GLU A 10 29.18 24.43 3.78
C GLU A 10 28.94 22.93 3.96
N SER A 11 27.94 22.61 4.80
CA SER A 11 27.47 21.26 4.94
C SER A 11 26.85 20.80 3.62
N SER A 12 27.37 19.67 3.08
CA SER A 12 26.89 19.06 1.84
C SER A 12 25.36 18.92 1.84
N PRO A 13 24.69 19.24 0.73
CA PRO A 13 23.24 19.06 0.60
C PRO A 13 22.76 17.62 0.91
N ILE A 14 23.61 16.63 0.64
CA ILE A 14 23.36 15.21 0.95
C ILE A 14 23.17 14.93 2.45
N ARG A 15 23.85 15.67 3.35
CA ARG A 15 23.63 15.53 4.80
C ARG A 15 22.26 16.04 5.26
N ARG A 16 21.74 17.07 4.62
CA ARG A 16 20.41 17.61 4.95
C ARG A 16 19.29 16.64 4.56
N ILE A 17 19.41 15.96 3.43
CA ILE A 17 18.41 14.98 2.98
C ILE A 17 18.35 13.80 3.96
N HIS A 18 19.49 13.30 4.43
CA HIS A 18 19.56 12.19 5.39
C HIS A 18 18.97 12.54 6.76
N ASP A 19 19.19 13.76 7.23
CA ASP A 19 18.67 14.21 8.53
C ASP A 19 17.17 14.51 8.48
N TRP A 20 16.64 14.87 7.32
CA TRP A 20 15.22 15.19 7.14
C TRP A 20 14.35 13.92 7.04
N CYS A 21 14.80 12.92 6.29
CA CYS A 21 14.09 11.62 6.18
C CYS A 21 13.97 10.88 7.51
N ILE A 22 14.91 11.09 8.46
CA ILE A 22 14.89 10.43 9.77
C ILE A 22 14.08 11.23 10.81
N GLY A 23 13.99 12.55 10.64
CA GLY A 23 13.35 13.44 11.63
C GLY A 23 11.83 13.47 11.58
N THR A 24 11.22 13.22 10.43
CA THR A 24 9.76 13.40 10.24
C THR A 24 8.93 12.19 10.66
N PHE A 25 9.55 11.02 10.88
CA PHE A 25 8.85 9.77 11.19
C PHE A 25 8.60 9.51 12.68
N LEU A 26 8.95 10.40 13.61
CA LEU A 26 8.95 10.09 15.05
C LEU A 26 8.04 10.95 15.94
N ARG A 27 7.03 11.65 15.43
CA ARG A 27 6.08 12.36 16.31
C ARG A 27 4.63 12.21 15.87
N PHE A 28 4.02 11.15 16.29
CA PHE A 28 2.59 11.12 16.61
C PHE A 28 2.42 10.33 17.91
N ASP A 29 2.40 11.06 19.01
CA ASP A 29 1.92 10.54 20.29
C ASP A 29 0.39 10.47 20.22
N TYR A 30 -0.15 9.25 20.15
CA TYR A 30 -1.57 8.99 20.29
C TYR A 30 -1.84 8.64 21.74
N GLU A 31 -2.39 9.58 22.50
CA GLU A 31 -3.00 9.31 23.80
C GLU A 31 -4.41 8.71 23.59
N GLY A 32 -4.53 7.41 23.76
CA GLY A 32 -5.81 6.70 23.84
C GLY A 32 -6.38 6.74 25.27
N PRO A 33 -7.71 6.61 25.42
CA PRO A 33 -8.36 6.76 26.72
C PRO A 33 -8.00 5.63 27.70
N THR A 34 -7.59 6.01 28.90
CA THR A 34 -7.31 5.13 30.03
C THR A 34 -8.60 4.54 30.59
N THR A 35 -8.84 3.25 30.40
CA THR A 35 -9.73 2.48 31.27
C THR A 35 -8.90 1.53 32.09
N GLY A 36 -8.94 1.74 33.40
CA GLY A 36 -8.25 0.92 34.36
C GLY A 36 -8.77 -0.50 34.45
N ARG A 37 -7.84 -1.47 34.49
CA ARG A 37 -8.03 -2.78 35.12
C ARG A 37 -6.69 -3.44 35.45
N GLY A 38 -6.53 -3.83 36.74
CA GLY A 38 -5.79 -5.02 37.16
C GLY A 38 -4.28 -4.88 37.32
N MET A 39 -3.85 -4.59 38.56
CA MET A 39 -2.50 -4.92 39.06
C MET A 39 -2.37 -6.46 39.11
N ALA A 40 -1.69 -7.06 38.13
CA ALA A 40 -0.98 -8.35 38.24
C ALA A 40 -0.03 -8.47 37.05
N ASP A 41 1.18 -8.96 37.30
CA ASP A 41 2.30 -9.22 36.40
C ASP A 41 3.16 -8.02 35.95
N ARG A 42 3.92 -7.49 36.85
CA ARG A 42 5.06 -6.60 36.57
C ARG A 42 6.42 -7.32 36.54
N GLU A 43 6.49 -8.59 36.30
CA GLU A 43 7.78 -9.29 36.18
C GLU A 43 7.94 -9.89 34.78
N SER A 44 8.90 -9.33 34.06
CA SER A 44 9.57 -9.76 32.80
C SER A 44 9.43 -8.88 31.55
N ARG A 45 9.27 -7.57 31.67
CA ARG A 45 9.59 -6.73 30.50
C ARG A 45 11.12 -6.55 30.42
N PRO A 46 11.79 -6.99 29.35
CA PRO A 46 13.21 -6.69 29.15
C PRO A 46 13.39 -5.17 29.23
N ARG A 47 14.31 -4.72 30.09
CA ARG A 47 14.65 -3.29 30.16
C ARG A 47 14.99 -2.82 28.75
N PRO A 48 14.38 -1.72 28.25
CA PRO A 48 14.75 -1.19 26.94
C PRO A 48 16.25 -0.90 26.98
N ARG A 49 16.99 -1.44 26.01
CA ARG A 49 18.40 -1.07 25.84
C ARG A 49 18.46 0.44 25.69
N PRO A 50 19.36 1.15 26.40
CA PRO A 50 19.49 2.58 26.24
C PRO A 50 19.73 2.88 24.75
N GLN A 51 18.78 3.57 24.13
CA GLN A 51 18.98 4.08 22.79
C GLN A 51 20.10 5.11 22.86
N ARG A 52 21.21 4.86 22.19
CA ARG A 52 22.24 5.88 22.03
C ARG A 52 21.61 7.07 21.31
N PRO A 53 21.78 8.30 21.83
CA PRO A 53 21.28 9.48 21.12
C PRO A 53 21.80 9.46 19.68
N LEU A 54 20.90 9.66 18.72
CA LEU A 54 21.25 9.88 17.32
C LEU A 54 22.20 11.09 17.28
N GLY A 55 23.43 10.90 16.83
CA GLY A 55 24.44 11.96 16.73
C GLY A 55 25.68 11.80 17.61
N THR A 56 25.70 10.94 18.64
CA THR A 56 26.90 10.66 19.45
C THR A 56 27.69 9.48 18.89
N ARG A 57 28.16 9.58 17.64
CA ARG A 57 29.22 8.69 17.17
C ARG A 57 30.57 9.29 17.57
N PRO A 58 31.49 8.50 18.15
CA PRO A 58 32.82 8.99 18.45
C PRO A 58 33.47 9.54 17.17
N GLU A 59 33.89 10.79 17.18
CA GLU A 59 34.71 11.39 16.14
C GLU A 59 36.14 10.80 16.26
N GLY A 60 36.32 9.60 15.75
CA GLY A 60 37.64 9.03 15.53
C GLY A 60 37.93 8.93 14.03
N PRO A 61 39.19 8.85 13.61
CA PRO A 61 39.54 8.56 12.22
C PRO A 61 38.87 7.23 11.87
N ARG A 62 37.86 7.29 11.00
CA ARG A 62 37.22 6.09 10.47
C ARG A 62 38.07 5.60 9.32
N ASP A 63 38.49 4.34 9.37
CA ASP A 63 39.02 3.67 8.21
C ASP A 63 37.96 3.73 7.11
N ARG A 64 38.18 4.65 6.19
CA ARG A 64 37.35 4.69 4.98
C ARG A 64 37.87 3.57 4.09
N TRP A 65 36.94 2.81 3.55
CA TRP A 65 37.28 1.82 2.55
C TRP A 65 37.74 2.49 1.27
N ASP A 66 38.66 1.86 0.58
CA ASP A 66 39.14 2.33 -0.72
C ASP A 66 37.95 2.54 -1.67
N PRO A 67 38.03 3.53 -2.57
CA PRO A 67 36.99 3.79 -3.55
C PRO A 67 36.75 2.56 -4.44
N PRO A 68 35.47 2.30 -4.81
CA PRO A 68 35.18 1.25 -5.78
C PRO A 68 35.73 1.59 -7.16
N VAL A 69 36.07 0.55 -7.92
CA VAL A 69 36.67 0.67 -9.24
C VAL A 69 35.62 0.31 -10.31
N ARG A 70 35.61 1.04 -11.42
CA ARG A 70 34.70 0.76 -12.54
C ARG A 70 34.87 -0.66 -13.05
N HIS A 71 33.79 -1.37 -13.25
CA HIS A 71 33.68 -2.70 -13.83
C HIS A 71 32.55 -2.70 -14.89
N GLU A 72 32.54 -3.64 -15.80
CA GLU A 72 31.53 -3.73 -16.86
C GLU A 72 30.09 -3.77 -16.30
N GLN A 73 29.89 -4.50 -15.21
CA GLN A 73 28.59 -4.70 -14.56
C GLN A 73 28.29 -3.69 -13.44
N GLY A 74 29.14 -2.68 -13.20
CA GLY A 74 28.95 -1.71 -12.13
C GLY A 74 30.23 -1.23 -11.46
N TRP A 75 30.32 -1.34 -10.13
CA TRP A 75 31.41 -0.81 -9.31
C TRP A 75 31.98 -1.89 -8.40
N ALA A 76 33.16 -2.40 -8.78
CA ALA A 76 33.83 -3.45 -8.03
C ALA A 76 34.47 -2.90 -6.75
N ILE A 77 34.26 -3.58 -5.64
CA ILE A 77 34.83 -3.27 -4.33
C ILE A 77 35.82 -4.35 -3.91
N PRO A 78 36.81 -4.01 -3.02
CA PRO A 78 37.81 -4.97 -2.55
C PRO A 78 37.15 -6.22 -1.96
N ALA A 79 37.70 -7.40 -2.23
CA ALA A 79 37.13 -8.69 -1.86
C ALA A 79 36.77 -8.80 -0.36
N LYS A 80 37.62 -8.30 0.55
CA LYS A 80 37.39 -8.34 2.00
C LYS A 80 36.12 -7.57 2.41
N LEU A 81 35.90 -6.39 1.84
CA LEU A 81 34.68 -5.60 2.08
C LEU A 81 33.49 -6.23 1.37
N GLY A 82 33.69 -6.61 0.10
CA GLY A 82 32.66 -7.22 -0.73
C GLY A 82 32.07 -8.47 -0.11
N GLN A 83 32.92 -9.38 0.36
CA GLN A 83 32.47 -10.58 1.07
C GLN A 83 31.60 -10.24 2.27
N ARG A 84 32.00 -9.25 3.08
CA ARG A 84 31.19 -8.82 4.24
C ARG A 84 29.83 -8.24 3.84
N LEU A 85 29.76 -7.39 2.81
CA LEU A 85 28.52 -6.77 2.34
C LEU A 85 27.60 -7.81 1.70
N TYR A 86 28.15 -8.69 0.87
CA TYR A 86 27.40 -9.76 0.22
C TYR A 86 26.86 -10.79 1.22
N GLU A 87 27.70 -11.33 2.10
CA GLU A 87 27.27 -12.38 3.04
C GLU A 87 26.32 -11.87 4.13
N LYS A 88 26.59 -10.68 4.66
CA LYS A 88 25.80 -10.14 5.79
C LYS A 88 24.59 -9.33 5.36
N SER A 89 24.72 -8.57 4.28
CA SER A 89 23.70 -7.60 3.87
C SER A 89 23.10 -7.90 2.49
N LYS A 90 23.62 -8.90 1.77
CA LYS A 90 23.17 -9.22 0.39
C LYS A 90 23.18 -7.98 -0.51
N LEU A 91 24.27 -7.23 -0.47
CA LEU A 91 24.54 -6.11 -1.36
C LEU A 91 25.51 -6.54 -2.44
N GLY A 92 25.20 -6.14 -3.67
CA GLY A 92 26.00 -6.40 -4.86
C GLY A 92 25.92 -7.83 -5.40
N GLN A 93 26.62 -8.03 -6.50
CA GLN A 93 26.77 -9.33 -7.16
C GLN A 93 28.21 -9.83 -6.98
N ARG A 94 28.35 -11.11 -6.67
CA ARG A 94 29.67 -11.73 -6.49
C ARG A 94 30.23 -12.17 -7.85
N LEU A 95 31.46 -11.77 -8.14
CA LEU A 95 32.22 -12.23 -9.30
C LEU A 95 32.95 -13.53 -9.00
N ASP A 96 33.38 -14.23 -10.05
CA ASP A 96 34.16 -15.47 -9.97
C ASP A 96 35.52 -15.28 -9.27
N ASP A 97 36.12 -14.10 -9.38
CA ASP A 97 37.37 -13.73 -8.71
C ASP A 97 37.19 -13.34 -7.21
N GLY A 98 35.98 -13.45 -6.70
CA GLY A 98 35.63 -13.16 -5.30
C GLY A 98 35.36 -11.68 -4.97
N ARG A 99 35.57 -10.77 -5.91
CA ARG A 99 35.15 -9.38 -5.78
C ARG A 99 33.62 -9.29 -5.80
N VAL A 100 33.08 -8.18 -5.33
CA VAL A 100 31.65 -7.87 -5.40
C VAL A 100 31.45 -6.60 -6.20
N VAL A 101 30.51 -6.61 -7.11
CA VAL A 101 30.13 -5.46 -7.92
C VAL A 101 28.85 -4.88 -7.35
N LEU A 102 28.86 -3.57 -7.09
CA LEU A 102 27.69 -2.80 -6.65
C LEU A 102 27.08 -2.06 -7.83
N SER A 103 25.75 -1.94 -7.85
CA SER A 103 25.06 -0.99 -8.70
C SER A 103 25.31 0.45 -8.22
N PRO A 104 25.05 1.49 -9.03
CA PRO A 104 25.25 2.87 -8.60
C PRO A 104 24.46 3.25 -7.35
N GLU A 105 23.19 2.83 -7.22
CA GLU A 105 22.37 3.05 -6.03
C GLU A 105 22.91 2.32 -4.80
N GLU A 106 23.49 1.12 -4.96
CA GLU A 106 24.16 0.42 -3.86
C GLU A 106 25.48 1.09 -3.44
N VAL A 107 26.20 1.74 -4.37
CA VAL A 107 27.37 2.56 -4.04
C VAL A 107 26.95 3.72 -3.14
N LEU A 108 25.90 4.47 -3.50
CA LEU A 108 25.35 5.55 -2.67
C LEU A 108 24.89 5.04 -1.32
N PHE A 109 24.11 3.96 -1.28
CA PHE A 109 23.69 3.33 -0.04
C PHE A 109 24.89 2.95 0.85
N CYS A 110 25.94 2.35 0.28
CA CYS A 110 27.16 2.00 1.01
C CYS A 110 27.96 3.23 1.45
N HIS A 111 27.94 4.29 0.65
CA HIS A 111 28.55 5.56 1.05
C HIS A 111 27.86 6.13 2.28
N TRP A 112 26.55 6.19 2.29
CA TRP A 112 25.77 6.74 3.43
C TRP A 112 25.83 5.85 4.68
N ASN A 113 25.77 4.53 4.50
CA ASN A 113 25.52 3.60 5.61
C ASN A 113 26.70 2.70 5.98
N ARG A 114 27.74 2.61 5.16
CA ARG A 114 28.87 1.67 5.33
C ARG A 114 30.24 2.31 5.20
N HIS A 115 30.31 3.64 5.09
CA HIS A 115 31.55 4.42 4.97
C HIS A 115 32.38 4.08 3.74
N LEU A 116 31.77 3.63 2.67
CA LEU A 116 32.43 3.46 1.38
C LEU A 116 32.74 4.85 0.81
N SER A 117 33.96 5.06 0.33
CA SER A 117 34.29 6.27 -0.42
C SER A 117 33.60 6.25 -1.79
N LEU A 118 33.21 7.42 -2.31
CA LEU A 118 32.75 7.51 -3.69
C LEU A 118 33.91 7.22 -4.67
N PRO A 119 33.63 6.72 -5.87
CA PRO A 119 34.67 6.38 -6.87
C PRO A 119 35.58 7.55 -7.25
N SER A 120 34.99 8.76 -7.39
CA SER A 120 35.70 10.03 -7.62
C SER A 120 34.97 11.20 -7.03
N GLU A 121 35.57 12.38 -7.02
CA GLU A 121 34.95 13.61 -6.54
C GLU A 121 33.73 14.01 -7.38
N HIS A 122 33.75 13.75 -8.69
CA HIS A 122 32.68 14.11 -9.63
C HIS A 122 31.79 12.91 -10.00
N TRP A 123 31.96 11.79 -9.34
CA TRP A 123 31.26 10.54 -9.69
C TRP A 123 29.74 10.69 -9.62
N LEU A 124 29.22 11.41 -8.65
CA LEU A 124 27.77 11.56 -8.46
C LEU A 124 27.16 12.32 -9.64
N GLU A 125 27.76 13.45 -10.02
CA GLU A 125 27.30 14.27 -11.13
C GLU A 125 27.36 13.52 -12.46
N GLU A 126 28.45 12.79 -12.68
CA GLU A 126 28.64 11.95 -13.87
C GLU A 126 27.61 10.81 -13.92
N SER A 127 27.31 10.20 -12.76
CA SER A 127 26.32 9.13 -12.65
C SER A 127 24.89 9.64 -12.84
N LEU A 128 24.55 10.81 -12.29
CA LEU A 128 23.24 11.44 -12.48
C LEU A 128 23.01 11.86 -13.93
N ALA A 129 24.07 12.29 -14.64
CA ALA A 129 23.97 12.60 -16.07
C ALA A 129 23.62 11.36 -16.92
N GLN A 130 24.04 10.16 -16.49
CA GLN A 130 23.74 8.87 -17.14
C GLN A 130 22.42 8.26 -16.66
N GLN A 131 22.10 8.42 -15.38
CA GLN A 131 20.91 7.87 -14.69
C GLN A 131 20.26 8.97 -13.85
N PRO A 132 19.37 9.78 -14.42
CA PRO A 132 18.74 10.90 -13.70
C PRO A 132 17.95 10.48 -12.46
N ASP A 133 17.47 9.25 -12.41
CA ASP A 133 16.72 8.66 -11.29
C ASP A 133 17.58 7.97 -10.22
N LEU A 134 18.91 8.05 -10.34
CA LEU A 134 19.84 7.38 -9.43
C LEU A 134 19.61 7.78 -7.96
N LEU A 135 19.38 9.07 -7.70
CA LEU A 135 19.20 9.54 -6.34
C LEU A 135 17.91 9.00 -5.73
N GLN A 136 16.81 8.99 -6.50
CA GLN A 136 15.54 8.41 -6.10
C GLN A 136 15.71 6.93 -5.75
N ARG A 137 16.34 6.15 -6.62
CA ARG A 137 16.59 4.72 -6.41
C ARG A 137 17.43 4.47 -5.15
N ALA A 138 18.46 5.27 -4.92
CA ALA A 138 19.29 5.14 -3.72
C ALA A 138 18.54 5.48 -2.43
N VAL A 139 17.70 6.51 -2.44
CA VAL A 139 16.85 6.88 -1.29
C VAL A 139 15.82 5.79 -1.01
N ILE A 140 15.17 5.24 -2.03
CA ILE A 140 14.22 4.14 -1.88
C ILE A 140 14.93 2.90 -1.29
N LEU A 141 16.12 2.57 -1.79
CA LEU A 141 16.92 1.47 -1.25
C LEU A 141 17.24 1.67 0.24
N ASP A 142 17.58 2.90 0.64
CA ASP A 142 17.86 3.25 2.03
C ASP A 142 16.61 3.12 2.90
N VAL A 143 15.48 3.62 2.46
CA VAL A 143 14.18 3.51 3.16
C VAL A 143 13.75 2.04 3.27
N ALA A 144 13.81 1.27 2.19
CA ALA A 144 13.42 -0.13 2.18
C ALA A 144 14.25 -0.99 3.14
N ARG A 145 15.51 -0.60 3.39
CA ARG A 145 16.43 -1.30 4.29
C ARG A 145 16.51 -0.69 5.69
N SER A 146 15.82 0.42 5.95
CA SER A 146 15.89 1.14 7.23
C SER A 146 15.44 0.31 8.44
N GLY A 147 14.46 -0.57 8.26
CA GLY A 147 13.96 -1.52 9.27
C GLY A 147 14.90 -2.70 9.56
N GLY A 148 16.04 -2.79 8.87
CA GLY A 148 16.96 -3.93 8.93
C GLY A 148 16.56 -5.08 8.02
N GLU A 149 15.64 -4.86 7.12
CA GLU A 149 15.21 -5.79 6.08
C GLU A 149 16.25 -5.89 4.96
N VAL A 150 16.17 -6.96 4.19
CA VAL A 150 17.06 -7.20 3.07
C VAL A 150 16.28 -7.00 1.78
N LEU A 151 16.66 -6.03 0.97
CA LEU A 151 16.19 -5.85 -0.40
C LEU A 151 17.34 -6.19 -1.35
N VAL A 152 17.16 -7.18 -2.19
CA VAL A 152 18.11 -7.55 -3.25
C VAL A 152 17.56 -7.05 -4.58
N LEU A 153 18.32 -6.19 -5.24
CA LEU A 153 17.93 -5.63 -6.52
C LEU A 153 18.00 -6.69 -7.61
N ASN A 154 17.07 -6.67 -8.53
CA ASN A 154 17.11 -7.53 -9.71
C ASN A 154 18.23 -7.07 -10.63
N SER A 155 19.02 -8.02 -11.15
CA SER A 155 19.95 -7.72 -12.23
C SER A 155 19.18 -7.56 -13.54
N ALA A 156 19.75 -6.82 -14.48
CA ALA A 156 19.19 -6.64 -15.82
C ALA A 156 18.94 -7.98 -16.56
N ASP A 157 19.64 -9.03 -16.16
CA ASP A 157 19.55 -10.38 -16.73
C ASP A 157 18.58 -11.30 -15.94
N SER A 158 17.97 -10.79 -14.86
CA SER A 158 17.09 -11.60 -14.01
C SER A 158 15.70 -11.70 -14.64
N VAL A 159 15.36 -12.87 -15.14
CA VAL A 159 14.01 -13.21 -15.63
C VAL A 159 13.02 -13.48 -14.48
N ALA A 160 13.47 -13.39 -13.23
CA ALA A 160 12.74 -13.97 -12.10
C ALA A 160 11.62 -13.10 -11.51
N SER A 161 11.58 -11.78 -11.78
CA SER A 161 10.46 -10.94 -11.35
C SER A 161 10.37 -9.65 -12.18
N ASP A 162 9.15 -9.18 -12.43
CA ASP A 162 8.87 -7.92 -13.12
C ASP A 162 9.13 -6.67 -12.25
N GLY A 163 9.60 -6.84 -11.00
CA GLY A 163 9.86 -5.75 -10.06
C GLY A 163 11.30 -5.26 -10.06
N TRP A 164 11.54 -4.23 -9.27
CA TRP A 164 12.88 -3.65 -9.06
C TRP A 164 13.77 -4.54 -8.19
N GLY A 165 13.17 -5.32 -7.24
CA GLY A 165 13.91 -6.22 -6.36
C GLY A 165 13.02 -7.09 -5.50
N LEU A 166 13.65 -8.09 -4.87
CA LEU A 166 12.97 -8.98 -3.92
C LEU A 166 13.37 -8.60 -2.48
N ARG A 167 12.37 -8.62 -1.58
CA ARG A 167 12.56 -8.27 -0.17
C ARG A 167 12.40 -9.50 0.75
N TRP A 168 13.27 -9.55 1.76
CA TRP A 168 13.23 -10.51 2.87
C TRP A 168 12.96 -9.79 4.18
N SER A 169 12.33 -10.48 5.12
CA SER A 169 12.13 -9.95 6.46
C SER A 169 13.46 -9.77 7.20
N ARG A 170 13.45 -9.00 8.28
CA ARG A 170 14.66 -8.58 9.03
C ARG A 170 15.62 -9.73 9.42
N HIS A 171 15.11 -10.93 9.63
CA HIS A 171 15.90 -12.06 10.10
C HIS A 171 16.22 -13.07 9.01
N ASP A 172 15.67 -12.86 7.81
CA ASP A 172 15.79 -13.74 6.66
C ASP A 172 16.62 -13.12 5.54
N LYS A 173 17.14 -13.96 4.70
CA LYS A 173 17.91 -13.59 3.49
C LYS A 173 18.00 -14.81 2.58
N PRO A 174 18.38 -14.64 1.30
CA PRO A 174 18.64 -15.78 0.43
C PRO A 174 19.62 -16.79 1.09
N PRO A 175 19.35 -18.12 1.04
CA PRO A 175 18.39 -18.79 0.16
C PRO A 175 16.95 -18.96 0.71
N ALA A 176 16.60 -18.37 1.87
CA ALA A 176 15.22 -18.37 2.30
C ALA A 176 14.31 -17.71 1.24
N PRO A 177 13.01 -18.06 1.17
CA PRO A 177 12.09 -17.42 0.23
C PRO A 177 11.92 -15.92 0.56
N PRO A 178 11.77 -15.05 -0.44
CA PRO A 178 11.43 -13.65 -0.23
C PRO A 178 9.99 -13.51 0.31
N VAL A 179 9.68 -12.37 0.89
CA VAL A 179 8.34 -12.06 1.39
C VAL A 179 7.60 -11.07 0.49
N ALA A 180 8.31 -10.33 -0.34
CA ALA A 180 7.70 -9.36 -1.23
C ALA A 180 8.51 -9.16 -2.51
N ASN A 181 7.78 -8.78 -3.56
CA ASN A 181 8.30 -8.22 -4.79
C ASN A 181 8.14 -6.69 -4.71
N ALA A 182 9.25 -5.97 -4.75
CA ALA A 182 9.32 -4.54 -4.57
C ALA A 182 9.52 -3.83 -5.92
N ASP A 183 8.76 -2.78 -6.14
CA ASP A 183 8.93 -1.88 -7.27
C ASP A 183 8.69 -0.44 -6.83
N TRP A 184 9.02 0.54 -7.67
CA TRP A 184 8.92 1.94 -7.32
C TRP A 184 8.43 2.81 -8.47
N ALA A 185 7.96 4.01 -8.14
CA ALA A 185 7.59 5.04 -9.11
C ALA A 185 7.74 6.43 -8.49
N SER A 186 7.95 7.45 -9.33
CA SER A 186 7.77 8.83 -8.93
C SER A 186 6.27 9.16 -8.82
N SER A 187 5.91 10.01 -7.87
CA SER A 187 4.51 10.38 -7.58
C SER A 187 3.76 10.92 -8.79
N GLY A 188 4.45 11.71 -9.63
CA GLY A 188 3.86 12.29 -10.84
C GLY A 188 3.68 11.31 -12.03
N LEU A 189 4.21 10.08 -11.95
CA LEU A 189 4.06 9.12 -13.02
C LEU A 189 2.63 8.58 -13.09
N GLN A 190 2.17 8.32 -14.32
CA GLN A 190 0.91 7.63 -14.55
C GLN A 190 1.02 6.17 -14.07
N VAL A 191 -0.08 5.66 -13.52
CA VAL A 191 -0.18 4.27 -13.08
C VAL A 191 -0.51 3.39 -14.27
N ASP A 192 0.37 2.45 -14.58
CA ASP A 192 0.07 1.36 -15.51
C ASP A 192 -0.75 0.28 -14.77
N TRP A 193 -2.06 0.47 -14.72
CA TRP A 193 -2.96 -0.40 -13.99
C TRP A 193 -2.99 -1.84 -14.48
N PRO A 194 -3.02 -2.13 -15.81
CA PRO A 194 -2.96 -3.51 -16.30
C PRO A 194 -1.66 -4.21 -15.90
N ARG A 195 -0.52 -3.53 -16.02
CA ARG A 195 0.77 -4.08 -15.58
C ARG A 195 0.78 -4.33 -14.07
N LEU A 196 0.25 -3.38 -13.28
CA LEU A 196 0.16 -3.53 -11.83
C LEU A 196 -0.73 -4.71 -11.45
N LEU A 197 -1.89 -4.89 -12.11
CA LEU A 197 -2.76 -6.03 -11.89
C LEU A 197 -2.05 -7.35 -12.16
N ASN A 198 -1.41 -7.48 -13.33
CA ASN A 198 -0.66 -8.68 -13.68
C ASN A 198 0.42 -9.01 -12.65
N GLN A 199 1.17 -8.01 -12.20
CA GLN A 199 2.18 -8.20 -11.17
C GLN A 199 1.56 -8.66 -9.84
N VAL A 200 0.48 -8.00 -9.39
CA VAL A 200 -0.22 -8.35 -8.14
C VAL A 200 -0.73 -9.79 -8.17
N MET A 201 -1.31 -10.21 -9.28
CA MET A 201 -1.83 -11.57 -9.42
C MET A 201 -0.69 -12.61 -9.43
N ASN A 202 0.39 -12.34 -10.17
CA ASN A 202 1.57 -13.22 -10.17
C ASN A 202 2.24 -13.31 -8.79
N ASP A 203 2.36 -12.20 -8.08
CA ASP A 203 2.94 -12.16 -6.74
C ASP A 203 2.05 -12.92 -5.74
N ASP A 204 0.73 -12.74 -5.82
CA ASP A 204 -0.25 -13.43 -4.97
C ASP A 204 -0.21 -14.95 -5.17
N ASP A 205 -0.14 -15.41 -6.42
CA ASP A 205 0.01 -16.84 -6.76
C ASP A 205 1.31 -17.45 -6.21
N GLN A 206 2.37 -16.65 -6.08
CA GLN A 206 3.64 -17.05 -5.48
C GLN A 206 3.69 -16.88 -3.96
N GLY A 207 2.63 -16.35 -3.35
CA GLY A 207 2.58 -16.04 -1.92
C GLY A 207 3.43 -14.85 -1.52
N LEU A 208 3.75 -13.96 -2.47
CA LEU A 208 4.49 -12.73 -2.25
C LEU A 208 3.55 -11.54 -2.02
N LEU A 209 4.04 -10.54 -1.30
CA LEU A 209 3.41 -9.22 -1.24
C LEU A 209 3.89 -8.40 -2.44
N THR A 210 3.00 -7.66 -3.09
CA THR A 210 3.40 -6.62 -4.04
C THR A 210 3.62 -5.32 -3.27
N GLU A 211 4.84 -4.80 -3.30
CA GLU A 211 5.23 -3.55 -2.65
C GLU A 211 5.49 -2.45 -3.68
N ARG A 212 4.97 -1.26 -3.39
CA ARG A 212 5.21 -0.05 -4.17
C ARG A 212 5.81 1.03 -3.29
N TYR A 213 6.98 1.51 -3.68
CA TYR A 213 7.64 2.67 -3.08
C TYR A 213 7.39 3.87 -3.98
N ILE A 214 6.64 4.84 -3.50
CA ILE A 214 6.34 6.07 -4.23
C ILE A 214 7.19 7.18 -3.65
N ILE A 215 7.94 7.84 -4.51
CA ILE A 215 8.84 8.94 -4.15
C ILE A 215 8.37 10.24 -4.80
N ASP A 216 8.35 11.33 -4.03
CA ASP A 216 8.01 12.65 -4.52
C ASP A 216 9.24 13.49 -4.92
N GLU A 217 9.01 14.75 -5.31
CA GLU A 217 10.07 15.67 -5.73
C GLU A 217 10.96 16.13 -4.57
N GLU A 218 10.49 16.01 -3.32
CA GLU A 218 11.27 16.31 -2.11
C GLU A 218 12.05 15.08 -1.60
N LEU A 219 12.00 13.98 -2.34
CA LEU A 219 12.59 12.67 -2.04
C LEU A 219 11.96 11.98 -0.82
N ASP A 220 10.72 12.35 -0.47
CA ASP A 220 9.94 11.63 0.52
C ASP A 220 9.37 10.34 -0.08
N VAL A 221 9.57 9.24 0.64
CA VAL A 221 9.14 7.91 0.19
C VAL A 221 7.97 7.42 1.02
N THR A 222 6.90 7.04 0.34
CA THR A 222 5.77 6.33 0.93
C THR A 222 5.69 4.92 0.37
N MET A 223 5.57 3.93 1.24
CA MET A 223 5.45 2.52 0.87
C MET A 223 4.00 2.07 0.91
N TYR A 224 3.61 1.26 -0.07
CA TYR A 224 2.28 0.67 -0.18
C TYR A 224 2.36 -0.84 -0.39
N HIS A 225 1.39 -1.58 0.17
CA HIS A 225 1.06 -2.95 -0.25
C HIS A 225 -0.13 -2.91 -1.19
N VAL A 226 -0.02 -3.62 -2.31
CA VAL A 226 -1.12 -3.82 -3.25
C VAL A 226 -1.48 -5.30 -3.26
N HIS A 227 -2.77 -5.62 -3.17
CA HIS A 227 -3.23 -7.01 -3.14
C HIS A 227 -4.64 -7.15 -3.72
N PRO A 228 -4.99 -8.33 -4.25
CA PRO A 228 -6.34 -8.56 -4.76
C PRO A 228 -7.35 -8.58 -3.61
N VAL A 229 -8.59 -8.18 -3.92
CA VAL A 229 -9.71 -8.23 -2.98
C VAL A 229 -10.77 -9.18 -3.50
N ASN A 230 -11.07 -10.20 -2.72
CA ASN A 230 -12.21 -11.08 -2.93
C ASN A 230 -13.33 -10.61 -2.00
N PHE A 231 -14.30 -9.87 -2.55
CA PHE A 231 -15.43 -9.41 -1.77
C PHE A 231 -16.31 -10.57 -1.32
N SER A 232 -16.75 -10.52 -0.08
CA SER A 232 -17.74 -11.42 0.50
C SER A 232 -18.44 -10.70 1.63
N GLY A 233 -19.75 -10.76 1.69
CA GLY A 233 -20.57 -10.15 2.73
C GLY A 233 -21.58 -11.11 3.32
N ALA A 234 -22.21 -10.71 4.42
CA ALA A 234 -23.18 -11.52 5.16
C ALA A 234 -24.63 -11.25 4.77
N LEU A 235 -24.88 -10.24 3.92
CA LEU A 235 -26.23 -9.86 3.54
C LEU A 235 -26.80 -10.80 2.48
N THR A 236 -28.08 -11.11 2.60
CA THR A 236 -28.78 -11.98 1.64
C THR A 236 -28.98 -11.26 0.30
N PRO A 237 -28.38 -11.71 -0.78
CA PRO A 237 -28.58 -11.10 -2.09
C PRO A 237 -29.94 -11.49 -2.68
N TRP A 238 -30.38 -10.78 -3.73
CA TRP A 238 -31.70 -10.98 -4.35
C TRP A 238 -32.00 -12.43 -4.69
N GLN A 239 -31.07 -13.14 -5.28
CA GLN A 239 -31.25 -14.54 -5.74
C GLN A 239 -31.52 -15.52 -4.60
N ASP A 240 -31.10 -15.17 -3.37
CA ASP A 240 -31.22 -16.02 -2.18
C ASP A 240 -32.40 -15.61 -1.28
N LEU A 241 -33.17 -14.55 -1.66
CA LEU A 241 -34.40 -14.17 -0.98
C LEU A 241 -35.47 -15.23 -1.21
N THR A 242 -36.37 -15.41 -0.22
CA THR A 242 -37.53 -16.30 -0.37
C THR A 242 -38.53 -15.74 -1.38
N ASP A 243 -39.34 -16.64 -1.98
CA ASP A 243 -40.38 -16.21 -2.94
C ASP A 243 -41.39 -15.23 -2.34
N GLU A 244 -41.73 -15.40 -1.06
CA GLU A 244 -42.61 -14.48 -0.34
C GLU A 244 -41.98 -13.08 -0.27
N VAL A 245 -40.74 -12.98 0.12
CA VAL A 245 -40.02 -11.71 0.22
C VAL A 245 -39.91 -11.05 -1.16
N ARG A 246 -39.56 -11.82 -2.21
CA ARG A 246 -39.52 -11.27 -3.58
C ARG A 246 -40.87 -10.75 -4.02
N SER A 247 -41.94 -11.50 -3.78
CA SER A 247 -43.31 -11.07 -4.12
C SER A 247 -43.72 -9.77 -3.42
N ASP A 248 -43.39 -9.61 -2.12
CA ASP A 248 -43.63 -8.38 -1.37
C ASP A 248 -42.85 -7.18 -1.98
N LEU A 249 -41.58 -7.41 -2.36
CA LEU A 249 -40.72 -6.40 -3.01
C LEU A 249 -41.26 -6.01 -4.40
N GLU A 250 -41.71 -6.97 -5.20
CA GLU A 250 -42.33 -6.75 -6.50
C GLU A 250 -43.64 -5.94 -6.34
N GLN A 251 -44.44 -6.26 -5.35
CA GLN A 251 -45.64 -5.47 -5.04
C GLN A 251 -45.28 -4.02 -4.65
N ALA A 252 -44.27 -3.83 -3.80
CA ALA A 252 -43.83 -2.48 -3.45
C ALA A 252 -43.31 -1.72 -4.69
N TRP A 253 -42.64 -2.43 -5.60
CA TRP A 253 -42.13 -1.85 -6.85
C TRP A 253 -43.26 -1.32 -7.75
N THR A 254 -44.40 -2.02 -7.82
CA THR A 254 -45.56 -1.53 -8.58
C THR A 254 -46.14 -0.22 -8.04
N ALA A 255 -45.92 0.08 -6.76
CA ALA A 255 -46.39 1.30 -6.10
C ALA A 255 -45.28 2.38 -6.00
N GLN A 256 -44.20 2.25 -6.76
CA GLN A 256 -43.10 3.22 -6.78
C GLN A 256 -43.54 4.60 -7.24
N VAL A 257 -42.90 5.63 -6.67
CA VAL A 257 -43.08 7.01 -7.12
C VAL A 257 -41.72 7.64 -7.39
N PRO A 258 -41.59 8.47 -8.42
CA PRO A 258 -40.31 9.17 -8.71
C PRO A 258 -39.90 10.03 -7.51
N CYS A 259 -38.60 9.96 -7.17
CA CYS A 259 -38.00 10.72 -6.07
C CYS A 259 -36.54 11.11 -6.39
N GLY A 260 -36.34 12.35 -6.84
CA GLY A 260 -35.03 12.79 -7.35
C GLY A 260 -34.61 12.03 -8.59
N GLU A 261 -33.39 11.48 -8.60
CA GLU A 261 -32.87 10.65 -9.68
C GLU A 261 -33.26 9.15 -9.54
N GLY A 262 -33.95 8.80 -8.49
CA GLY A 262 -34.39 7.44 -8.21
C GLY A 262 -35.87 7.34 -7.92
N VAL A 263 -36.23 6.37 -7.11
CA VAL A 263 -37.65 6.12 -6.75
C VAL A 263 -37.82 5.96 -5.23
N ARG A 264 -39.05 6.15 -4.79
CA ARG A 264 -39.49 5.85 -3.44
C ARG A 264 -40.47 4.68 -3.48
N LEU A 265 -40.25 3.70 -2.63
CA LEU A 265 -41.14 2.56 -2.43
C LEU A 265 -41.88 2.70 -1.10
N PRO A 266 -43.15 2.23 -0.97
CA PRO A 266 -43.84 2.15 0.30
C PRO A 266 -43.12 1.14 1.23
N LEU A 267 -43.35 1.26 2.54
CA LEU A 267 -42.87 0.27 3.50
C LEU A 267 -43.67 -1.03 3.34
N ILE A 268 -42.98 -2.15 3.49
CA ILE A 268 -43.53 -3.50 3.52
C ILE A 268 -43.48 -3.96 4.98
N GLY A 269 -44.64 -4.16 5.59
CA GLY A 269 -44.74 -4.57 6.99
C GLY A 269 -44.04 -3.62 7.96
N GLN A 270 -43.37 -4.17 8.98
CA GLN A 270 -42.63 -3.39 9.98
C GLN A 270 -41.14 -3.19 9.67
N ALA A 271 -40.58 -4.01 8.81
CA ALA A 271 -39.19 -3.95 8.43
C ALA A 271 -38.98 -4.13 6.91
N TRP A 272 -37.97 -3.46 6.35
CA TRP A 272 -37.63 -3.62 4.97
C TRP A 272 -36.84 -4.95 4.78
N PRO A 273 -37.31 -5.87 3.92
CA PRO A 273 -36.78 -7.22 3.90
C PRO A 273 -35.47 -7.39 3.08
N TRP A 274 -35.06 -6.36 2.33
CA TRP A 274 -33.83 -6.37 1.53
C TRP A 274 -32.88 -5.24 1.93
N PRO A 275 -32.06 -5.42 2.98
CA PRO A 275 -31.23 -4.36 3.58
C PRO A 275 -30.21 -3.72 2.61
N GLN A 276 -29.73 -4.48 1.61
CA GLN A 276 -28.74 -4.00 0.65
C GLN A 276 -29.21 -2.77 -0.14
N VAL A 277 -30.51 -2.60 -0.35
CA VAL A 277 -31.09 -1.58 -1.24
C VAL A 277 -31.84 -0.51 -0.48
N GLY A 278 -31.60 0.72 -0.86
CA GLY A 278 -32.33 1.91 -0.43
C GLY A 278 -32.00 2.35 1.00
N THR A 279 -32.60 3.46 1.38
CA THR A 279 -32.50 4.06 2.72
C THR A 279 -33.88 4.31 3.26
N THR A 280 -34.15 3.92 4.52
CA THR A 280 -35.43 4.18 5.16
C THR A 280 -35.63 5.68 5.40
N HIS A 281 -36.71 6.22 4.96
CA HIS A 281 -37.07 7.62 5.09
C HIS A 281 -38.56 7.81 5.32
N ALA A 282 -38.91 8.48 6.41
CA ALA A 282 -40.28 8.71 6.81
C ALA A 282 -41.14 7.42 6.67
N SER A 283 -42.08 7.37 5.71
CA SER A 283 -42.98 6.24 5.51
C SER A 283 -42.64 5.36 4.32
N GLY A 284 -41.34 5.25 3.95
CA GLY A 284 -40.94 4.46 2.78
C GLY A 284 -39.45 4.21 2.68
N ARG A 285 -39.06 3.56 1.61
CA ARG A 285 -37.70 3.28 1.23
C ARG A 285 -37.30 4.09 0.00
N GLN A 286 -36.31 4.93 0.11
CA GLN A 286 -35.78 5.70 -1.02
C GLN A 286 -34.61 4.97 -1.66
N LEU A 287 -34.68 4.76 -2.95
CA LEU A 287 -33.64 4.21 -3.80
C LEU A 287 -32.97 5.34 -4.57
N ASN A 288 -31.65 5.30 -4.68
CA ASN A 288 -30.91 6.16 -5.59
C ASN A 288 -31.02 5.63 -7.04
N ALA A 289 -30.42 6.33 -8.02
CA ALA A 289 -30.51 5.96 -9.42
C ALA A 289 -29.93 4.55 -9.72
N GLU A 290 -28.77 4.21 -9.14
CA GLU A 290 -28.13 2.90 -9.30
C GLU A 290 -28.97 1.78 -8.68
N GLU A 291 -29.47 1.98 -7.45
CA GLU A 291 -30.35 1.03 -6.76
C GLU A 291 -31.69 0.86 -7.48
N THR A 292 -32.21 1.93 -8.08
CA THR A 292 -33.42 1.90 -8.92
C THR A 292 -33.21 1.05 -10.15
N ALA A 293 -32.08 1.22 -10.84
CA ALA A 293 -31.75 0.42 -12.02
C ALA A 293 -31.57 -1.08 -11.68
N ILE A 294 -30.92 -1.37 -10.54
CA ILE A 294 -30.76 -2.76 -10.07
C ILE A 294 -32.11 -3.37 -9.71
N PHE A 295 -32.99 -2.62 -9.04
CA PHE A 295 -34.32 -3.10 -8.69
C PHE A 295 -35.16 -3.39 -9.94
N ALA A 296 -35.15 -2.47 -10.95
CA ALA A 296 -35.79 -2.67 -12.24
C ALA A 296 -35.23 -3.89 -13.00
N HIS A 297 -33.93 -4.13 -12.87
CA HIS A 297 -33.30 -5.30 -13.47
C HIS A 297 -33.79 -6.61 -12.87
N VAL A 298 -33.80 -6.72 -11.56
CA VAL A 298 -34.15 -7.99 -10.89
C VAL A 298 -35.65 -8.28 -10.91
N VAL A 299 -36.50 -7.26 -11.05
CA VAL A 299 -37.98 -7.41 -11.12
C VAL A 299 -38.49 -7.44 -12.55
N ASP A 300 -38.07 -6.49 -13.39
CA ASP A 300 -38.64 -6.28 -14.74
C ASP A 300 -37.71 -6.80 -15.85
N GLY A 301 -36.50 -7.28 -15.53
CA GLY A 301 -35.48 -7.70 -16.51
C GLY A 301 -34.89 -6.53 -17.29
N ALA A 302 -34.91 -5.30 -16.74
CA ALA A 302 -34.36 -4.13 -17.39
C ALA A 302 -32.83 -4.24 -17.57
N SER A 303 -32.29 -3.61 -18.63
CA SER A 303 -30.84 -3.59 -18.87
C SER A 303 -30.15 -2.70 -17.84
N LEU A 304 -29.00 -3.15 -17.34
CA LEU A 304 -28.14 -2.37 -16.46
C LEU A 304 -27.16 -1.51 -17.26
N THR A 305 -26.74 -0.39 -16.68
CA THR A 305 -25.53 0.31 -17.11
C THR A 305 -24.31 -0.43 -16.57
N GLU A 306 -23.13 -0.24 -17.18
CA GLU A 306 -21.88 -0.86 -16.74
C GLU A 306 -21.63 -0.68 -15.25
N VAL A 307 -21.85 0.52 -14.72
CA VAL A 307 -21.67 0.82 -13.28
C VAL A 307 -22.68 0.06 -12.43
N ALA A 308 -23.95 -0.01 -12.86
CA ALA A 308 -24.98 -0.75 -12.14
C ALA A 308 -24.76 -2.26 -12.19
N GLU A 309 -24.17 -2.79 -13.26
CA GLU A 309 -23.71 -4.20 -13.36
C GLU A 309 -22.66 -4.52 -12.33
N LYS A 310 -21.63 -3.65 -12.19
CA LYS A 310 -20.58 -3.78 -11.16
C LYS A 310 -21.17 -3.72 -9.75
N ALA A 311 -22.08 -2.79 -9.51
CA ALA A 311 -22.77 -2.70 -8.23
C ALA A 311 -23.61 -3.97 -7.94
N HIS A 312 -24.38 -4.45 -8.90
CA HIS A 312 -25.18 -5.67 -8.78
C HIS A 312 -24.29 -6.90 -8.54
N SER A 313 -23.15 -7.00 -9.22
CA SER A 313 -22.19 -8.08 -9.00
C SER A 313 -21.66 -8.10 -7.57
N LEU A 314 -21.29 -6.94 -7.00
CA LEU A 314 -20.85 -6.85 -5.60
C LEU A 314 -22.00 -7.19 -4.63
N MET A 315 -23.23 -6.73 -4.91
CA MET A 315 -24.40 -7.04 -4.10
C MET A 315 -24.72 -8.54 -4.14
N SER A 316 -24.49 -9.22 -5.25
CA SER A 316 -24.67 -10.67 -5.38
C SER A 316 -23.69 -11.48 -4.50
N LEU A 317 -22.61 -10.85 -4.04
CA LEU A 317 -21.65 -11.40 -3.08
C LEU A 317 -22.00 -11.07 -1.61
N GLY A 318 -23.20 -10.54 -1.35
CA GLY A 318 -23.64 -10.16 -0.01
C GLY A 318 -23.13 -8.79 0.46
N ILE A 319 -22.54 -7.99 -0.41
CA ILE A 319 -22.03 -6.64 -0.09
C ILE A 319 -23.16 -5.61 -0.19
N MET A 320 -23.20 -4.65 0.74
CA MET A 320 -24.04 -3.46 0.63
C MET A 320 -23.20 -2.28 0.15
N LEU A 321 -23.72 -1.55 -0.82
CA LEU A 321 -23.09 -0.34 -1.36
C LEU A 321 -23.85 0.92 -0.92
N ARG A 322 -23.12 1.94 -0.52
CA ARG A 322 -23.66 3.29 -0.21
C ARG A 322 -22.83 4.36 -0.91
N PRO A 323 -23.39 5.48 -1.34
CA PRO A 323 -22.65 6.54 -2.00
C PRO A 323 -21.43 6.99 -1.23
N GLY A 324 -20.29 7.06 -1.92
CA GLY A 324 -18.97 7.38 -1.34
C GLY A 324 -18.50 8.81 -1.56
N PHE A 325 -19.33 9.71 -2.13
CA PHE A 325 -18.91 11.04 -2.57
C PHE A 325 -18.19 11.87 -1.49
N LYS A 326 -18.60 11.73 -0.21
CA LYS A 326 -17.97 12.42 0.94
C LYS A 326 -16.52 12.00 1.17
N TYR A 327 -16.11 10.88 0.58
CA TYR A 327 -14.77 10.29 0.73
C TYR A 327 -13.99 10.28 -0.59
N GLY A 328 -14.51 10.98 -1.62
CA GLY A 328 -13.88 11.05 -2.93
C GLY A 328 -13.88 9.72 -3.70
N CYS A 329 -14.76 8.80 -3.37
CA CYS A 329 -14.90 7.50 -4.04
C CYS A 329 -16.33 7.28 -4.54
N ARG A 330 -16.53 6.24 -5.36
CA ARG A 330 -17.87 5.90 -5.85
C ARG A 330 -18.74 5.33 -4.74
N TRP A 331 -18.25 4.29 -4.05
CA TRP A 331 -19.02 3.61 -3.02
C TRP A 331 -18.25 3.41 -1.71
N ARG A 332 -19.00 3.40 -0.63
CA ARG A 332 -18.63 2.75 0.62
C ARG A 332 -19.22 1.35 0.58
N ALA A 333 -18.39 0.33 0.67
CA ALA A 333 -18.81 -1.05 0.65
C ALA A 333 -18.78 -1.64 2.06
N TYR A 334 -19.86 -2.32 2.42
CA TYR A 334 -20.08 -2.94 3.72
C TYR A 334 -20.22 -4.44 3.55
N ASP A 335 -19.59 -5.18 4.43
CA ASP A 335 -19.67 -6.65 4.50
C ASP A 335 -20.83 -7.14 5.39
N ASP A 336 -21.55 -6.23 6.01
CA ASP A 336 -22.72 -6.49 6.85
C ASP A 336 -23.65 -5.24 6.87
N ASP A 337 -24.74 -5.26 7.63
CA ASP A 337 -25.66 -4.13 7.74
C ASP A 337 -24.95 -2.87 8.28
N VAL A 338 -25.37 -1.70 7.77
CA VAL A 338 -24.82 -0.40 8.20
C VAL A 338 -25.03 -0.11 9.69
N ASP A 339 -26.06 -0.70 10.29
CA ASP A 339 -26.37 -0.55 11.70
C ASP A 339 -25.50 -1.48 12.58
N VAL A 340 -24.81 -2.44 11.98
CA VAL A 340 -23.97 -3.43 12.65
C VAL A 340 -22.49 -3.10 12.50
N THR A 341 -22.06 -2.67 11.32
CA THR A 341 -20.64 -2.44 11.02
C THR A 341 -20.39 -1.11 10.32
N HIS A 342 -19.14 -0.65 10.40
CA HIS A 342 -18.65 0.42 9.55
C HIS A 342 -18.11 -0.16 8.25
N ALA A 343 -18.34 0.53 7.11
CA ALA A 343 -17.77 0.13 5.82
C ALA A 343 -16.26 -0.11 5.92
N PRO A 344 -15.75 -1.30 5.62
CA PRO A 344 -14.31 -1.55 5.59
C PRO A 344 -13.65 -0.97 4.34
N TRP A 345 -14.39 -0.77 3.25
CA TRP A 345 -13.82 -0.36 1.98
C TRP A 345 -14.40 0.95 1.44
N LEU A 346 -13.53 1.74 0.80
CA LEU A 346 -13.87 2.82 -0.12
C LEU A 346 -13.54 2.35 -1.54
N VAL A 347 -14.57 2.18 -2.36
CA VAL A 347 -14.46 1.53 -3.66
C VAL A 347 -14.53 2.56 -4.78
N GLN A 348 -13.61 2.47 -5.71
CA GLN A 348 -13.54 3.27 -6.92
C GLN A 348 -13.66 2.38 -8.16
N THR A 349 -14.50 2.76 -9.09
CA THR A 349 -14.67 2.07 -10.36
C THR A 349 -13.69 2.60 -11.41
N GLU A 350 -13.49 1.84 -12.45
CA GLU A 350 -12.52 2.11 -13.50
C GLU A 350 -12.68 3.49 -14.15
N ASP A 351 -13.93 3.92 -14.41
CA ASP A 351 -14.26 5.22 -15.01
C ASP A 351 -13.84 6.44 -14.19
N ARG A 352 -13.56 6.24 -12.89
CA ARG A 352 -13.11 7.28 -11.95
C ARG A 352 -11.80 6.93 -11.25
N ARG A 353 -11.09 5.96 -11.78
CA ARG A 353 -9.82 5.50 -11.23
C ARG A 353 -8.76 6.59 -11.33
N PRO A 354 -7.93 6.81 -10.30
CA PRO A 354 -6.78 7.71 -10.34
C PRO A 354 -5.85 7.41 -11.53
N VAL A 355 -5.29 8.46 -12.13
CA VAL A 355 -4.39 8.34 -13.29
C VAL A 355 -2.94 8.32 -12.86
N SER A 356 -2.59 9.05 -11.78
CA SER A 356 -1.22 9.17 -11.28
C SER A 356 -1.05 8.54 -9.90
N TRP A 357 0.20 8.24 -9.54
CA TRP A 357 0.50 7.77 -8.18
C TRP A 357 0.20 8.82 -7.11
N GLU A 358 0.35 10.11 -7.41
CA GLU A 358 -0.03 11.20 -6.48
C GLU A 358 -1.52 11.11 -6.11
N GLU A 359 -2.39 10.91 -7.10
CA GLU A 359 -3.83 10.74 -6.87
C GLU A 359 -4.14 9.46 -6.09
N VAL A 360 -3.44 8.35 -6.36
CA VAL A 360 -3.55 7.10 -5.57
C VAL A 360 -3.13 7.34 -4.13
N CYS A 361 -1.99 7.99 -3.90
CA CYS A 361 -1.51 8.33 -2.56
C CYS A 361 -2.53 9.16 -1.79
N LEU A 362 -3.14 10.16 -2.45
CA LEU A 362 -4.19 10.98 -1.86
C LEU A 362 -5.42 10.14 -1.49
N ALA A 363 -5.90 9.30 -2.40
CA ALA A 363 -7.08 8.45 -2.17
C ALA A 363 -6.86 7.47 -1.00
N VAL A 364 -5.69 6.82 -0.95
CA VAL A 364 -5.32 5.92 0.14
C VAL A 364 -5.23 6.67 1.47
N ARG A 365 -4.61 7.86 1.50
CA ARG A 365 -4.50 8.67 2.71
C ARG A 365 -5.86 9.12 3.24
N LEU A 366 -6.79 9.48 2.35
CA LEU A 366 -8.17 9.83 2.73
C LEU A 366 -8.90 8.61 3.33
N ALA A 367 -8.71 7.42 2.75
CA ALA A 367 -9.30 6.19 3.27
C ALA A 367 -8.74 5.83 4.65
N GLU A 368 -7.42 5.90 4.83
CA GLU A 368 -6.77 5.65 6.12
C GLU A 368 -7.21 6.62 7.21
N GLY A 369 -7.42 7.91 6.87
CA GLY A 369 -7.91 8.93 7.78
C GLY A 369 -9.27 8.62 8.40
N VAL A 370 -10.03 7.69 7.80
CA VAL A 370 -11.32 7.20 8.29
C VAL A 370 -11.32 5.69 8.56
N ASN A 371 -10.15 5.10 8.75
CA ASN A 371 -9.94 3.67 9.04
C ASN A 371 -10.58 2.74 8.00
N LYS A 372 -10.40 3.04 6.72
CA LYS A 372 -10.92 2.24 5.60
C LYS A 372 -9.81 1.85 4.65
N ILE A 373 -10.08 0.86 3.83
CA ILE A 373 -9.18 0.39 2.78
C ILE A 373 -9.66 0.98 1.46
N TRP A 374 -8.77 1.63 0.73
CA TRP A 374 -9.07 2.07 -0.62
C TRP A 374 -8.93 0.90 -1.59
N VAL A 375 -9.95 0.73 -2.44
CA VAL A 375 -10.04 -0.36 -3.42
C VAL A 375 -10.41 0.23 -4.77
N THR A 376 -9.76 -0.24 -5.83
CA THR A 376 -10.10 0.15 -7.20
C THR A 376 -10.29 -1.07 -8.09
N GLU A 377 -11.13 -0.90 -9.10
CA GLU A 377 -11.32 -1.88 -10.16
C GLU A 377 -10.23 -1.74 -11.23
N VAL A 378 -9.74 -2.87 -11.72
CA VAL A 378 -8.81 -2.98 -12.85
C VAL A 378 -9.20 -4.22 -13.66
N ASP A 379 -9.63 -4.04 -14.89
CA ASP A 379 -10.00 -5.14 -15.80
C ASP A 379 -10.95 -6.18 -15.16
N GLY A 380 -11.96 -5.71 -14.43
CA GLY A 380 -12.93 -6.55 -13.73
C GLY A 380 -12.44 -7.21 -12.45
N GLN A 381 -11.19 -6.95 -12.02
CA GLN A 381 -10.63 -7.39 -10.75
C GLN A 381 -10.55 -6.21 -9.75
N TRP A 382 -10.56 -6.52 -8.47
CA TRP A 382 -10.49 -5.52 -7.41
C TRP A 382 -9.14 -5.53 -6.72
N LEU A 383 -8.46 -4.39 -6.69
CA LEU A 383 -7.18 -4.20 -6.01
C LEU A 383 -7.33 -3.26 -4.82
N ALA A 384 -6.86 -3.70 -3.67
CA ALA A 384 -6.67 -2.84 -2.51
C ALA A 384 -5.26 -2.25 -2.51
N VAL A 385 -5.16 -0.97 -2.19
CA VAL A 385 -3.90 -0.28 -1.93
C VAL A 385 -3.90 0.22 -0.49
N ARG A 386 -2.90 -0.18 0.29
CA ARG A 386 -2.77 0.18 1.71
C ARG A 386 -1.39 0.71 1.99
N ARG A 387 -1.31 1.76 2.76
CA ARG A 387 -0.01 2.26 3.24
C ARG A 387 0.68 1.20 4.10
N ALA A 388 1.97 1.06 3.92
CA ALA A 388 2.82 0.17 4.67
C ALA A 388 4.01 0.94 5.27
N LEU A 389 4.71 0.31 6.20
CA LEU A 389 5.91 0.87 6.81
C LEU A 389 7.03 -0.15 6.74
N PRO A 390 8.24 0.23 6.30
CA PRO A 390 9.40 -0.65 6.31
C PRO A 390 9.64 -1.25 7.69
N GLY A 391 9.98 -2.53 7.75
CA GLY A 391 10.26 -3.24 9.00
C GLY A 391 9.04 -3.61 9.84
N ARG A 392 7.83 -3.32 9.38
CA ARG A 392 6.59 -3.77 10.02
C ARG A 392 5.96 -4.92 9.24
N PRO A 393 5.34 -5.89 9.93
CA PRO A 393 4.61 -6.96 9.26
C PRO A 393 3.46 -6.36 8.44
N ALA A 394 3.12 -7.02 7.33
CA ALA A 394 1.96 -6.65 6.54
C ALA A 394 0.70 -6.69 7.43
N GLN A 395 -0.16 -5.69 7.25
CA GLN A 395 -1.46 -5.71 7.91
C GLN A 395 -2.30 -6.87 7.34
N PRO A 396 -3.08 -7.59 8.19
CA PRO A 396 -3.92 -8.67 7.70
C PRO A 396 -4.88 -8.16 6.62
N ARG A 397 -5.07 -8.96 5.58
CA ARG A 397 -6.10 -8.70 4.56
C ARG A 397 -7.46 -8.73 5.26
N HIS A 398 -8.32 -7.76 4.95
CA HIS A 398 -9.71 -7.84 5.42
C HIS A 398 -10.40 -8.92 4.58
N VAL A 399 -10.80 -10.00 5.24
CA VAL A 399 -11.66 -11.03 4.65
C VAL A 399 -13.07 -10.70 5.10
N GLY A 400 -13.98 -10.42 4.17
CA GLY A 400 -15.39 -10.17 4.48
C GLY A 400 -15.97 -11.32 5.31
N ARG A 401 -16.95 -11.04 6.14
CA ARG A 401 -17.62 -12.05 6.96
C ARG A 401 -18.42 -12.99 6.05
N SER A 402 -18.03 -14.25 5.97
CA SER A 402 -18.89 -15.26 5.38
C SER A 402 -20.12 -15.47 6.27
N ALA A 403 -21.30 -15.60 5.67
CA ALA A 403 -22.49 -16.02 6.38
C ALA A 403 -22.17 -17.32 7.16
N SER A 404 -22.29 -17.27 8.48
CA SER A 404 -22.21 -18.50 9.27
C SER A 404 -23.39 -19.39 8.86
N PRO A 405 -23.18 -20.68 8.56
CA PRO A 405 -24.30 -21.56 8.30
C PRO A 405 -25.20 -21.54 9.56
N THR A 406 -26.42 -21.02 9.41
CA THR A 406 -27.44 -21.05 10.45
C THR A 406 -27.56 -22.49 10.93
N GLY A 407 -27.10 -22.75 12.16
CA GLY A 407 -27.23 -24.03 12.79
C GLY A 407 -28.70 -24.43 12.85
N GLN A 408 -29.00 -25.51 12.17
CA GLN A 408 -30.21 -26.26 12.44
C GLN A 408 -30.12 -26.77 13.89
N ALA A 409 -30.97 -26.29 14.74
CA ALA A 409 -31.31 -26.91 16.01
C ALA A 409 -32.79 -27.25 16.00
#